data_8bfa67e0190c013eb772d5d257fa0f83
#
_entry.id   8bfa67e0190c013eb772d5d257fa0f83
#
_cell.length_a   1.000
_cell.length_b   1.000
_cell.length_c   1.000
_cell.angle_alpha   90.00
_cell.angle_beta   90.00
_cell.angle_gamma   90.00
#
_symmetry.space_group_name_H-M   'P 1'
#
loop_
_entity.id
_entity.type
_entity.pdbx_description
1 polymer ?
#
loop_
_entity_poly.entity_id
_entity_poly.type
_entity_poly.pdbx_seq_one_letter_code
_entity_poly.pdbx_strand_id
1 'polypeptide(L)'
;MECDFNEKYITKNKKFRNDREWDQFHTPANLSKAISIESGESLEDFLWDEENYDKEHVLEELADVMIYCIHMSDCLNVNLIEIINNKMDKNEKKYPVEKCKGSSKKYTEL
;
A
#
# COMPACT_ATOMS: atom_id res chain seq x y z
N MET A 1 6.95 -18.40 -0.74
CA MET A 1 6.90 -17.28 0.20
C MET A 1 6.87 -15.94 -0.52
N GLU A 2 7.98 -15.20 -0.57
CA GLU A 2 8.01 -13.91 -1.27
C GLU A 2 7.74 -14.05 -2.76
N CYS A 3 8.30 -15.06 -3.41
CA CYS A 3 8.05 -15.37 -4.82
C CYS A 3 6.57 -15.64 -5.06
N ASP A 4 5.94 -16.37 -4.13
CA ASP A 4 4.52 -16.73 -4.24
C ASP A 4 3.63 -15.48 -4.14
N PHE A 5 3.99 -14.53 -3.28
CA PHE A 5 3.23 -13.28 -3.17
C PHE A 5 3.20 -12.55 -4.52
N ASN A 6 4.38 -12.30 -5.10
CA ASN A 6 4.48 -11.58 -6.37
C ASN A 6 3.81 -12.33 -7.51
N GLU A 7 4.14 -13.61 -7.70
CA GLU A 7 3.60 -14.40 -8.80
C GLU A 7 2.09 -14.57 -8.68
N LYS A 8 1.61 -14.93 -7.49
CA LYS A 8 0.20 -15.21 -7.26
C LYS A 8 -0.67 -13.96 -7.42
N TYR A 9 -0.32 -12.90 -6.71
CA TYR A 9 -1.19 -11.73 -6.65
C TYR A 9 -1.03 -10.82 -7.87
N ILE A 10 0.16 -10.69 -8.41
CA ILE A 10 0.38 -9.93 -9.64
C ILE A 10 -0.34 -10.60 -10.80
N THR A 11 -0.20 -11.92 -10.96
CA THR A 11 -0.87 -12.68 -12.02
C THR A 11 -2.39 -12.56 -11.89
N LYS A 12 -2.91 -12.73 -10.70
CA LYS A 12 -4.35 -12.62 -10.44
C LYS A 12 -4.89 -11.23 -10.76
N ASN A 13 -4.17 -10.20 -10.35
CA ASN A 13 -4.57 -8.82 -10.62
C ASN A 13 -4.44 -8.45 -12.08
N LYS A 14 -3.41 -8.94 -12.78
CA LYS A 14 -3.28 -8.75 -14.23
C LYS A 14 -4.46 -9.36 -14.97
N LYS A 15 -4.83 -10.57 -14.63
CA LYS A 15 -5.98 -11.23 -15.25
C LYS A 15 -7.26 -10.46 -15.02
N PHE A 16 -7.51 -10.06 -13.79
CA PHE A 16 -8.67 -9.25 -13.42
C PHE A 16 -8.75 -7.97 -14.26
N ARG A 17 -7.63 -7.27 -14.37
CA ARG A 17 -7.53 -6.02 -15.12
C ARG A 17 -7.69 -6.24 -16.62
N ASN A 18 -7.04 -7.27 -17.16
CA ASN A 18 -7.07 -7.57 -18.59
C ASN A 18 -8.45 -8.05 -19.06
N ASP A 19 -9.11 -8.87 -18.24
CA ASP A 19 -10.47 -9.35 -18.55
C ASP A 19 -11.45 -8.18 -18.71
N ARG A 20 -11.20 -7.06 -18.05
CA ARG A 20 -12.04 -5.86 -18.07
C ARG A 20 -11.51 -4.74 -18.96
N GLU A 21 -10.40 -4.99 -19.61
CA GLU A 21 -9.71 -4.00 -20.44
C GLU A 21 -9.40 -2.70 -19.70
N TRP A 22 -9.04 -2.83 -18.41
CA TRP A 22 -8.75 -1.69 -17.53
C TRP A 22 -7.30 -1.23 -17.57
N ASP A 23 -6.43 -1.97 -18.23
CA ASP A 23 -5.02 -1.61 -18.36
C ASP A 23 -4.84 -0.20 -18.93
N GLN A 24 -5.69 0.17 -19.87
CA GLN A 24 -5.68 1.50 -20.49
C GLN A 24 -5.90 2.63 -19.51
N PHE A 25 -6.52 2.38 -18.35
CA PHE A 25 -6.80 3.38 -17.33
C PHE A 25 -5.77 3.38 -16.19
N HIS A 26 -4.92 2.38 -16.12
CA HIS A 26 -3.95 2.18 -15.04
C HIS A 26 -2.62 2.87 -15.34
N THR A 27 -2.62 4.20 -15.30
CA THR A 27 -1.39 5.00 -15.36
C THR A 27 -0.89 5.26 -13.94
N PRO A 28 0.40 5.59 -13.75
CA PRO A 28 0.91 5.95 -12.43
C PRO A 28 0.11 7.07 -11.76
N ALA A 29 -0.28 8.08 -12.52
CA ALA A 29 -1.08 9.19 -11.98
C ALA A 29 -2.46 8.73 -11.52
N ASN A 30 -3.16 7.94 -12.35
CA ASN A 30 -4.50 7.45 -12.01
C ASN A 30 -4.46 6.50 -10.82
N LEU A 31 -3.45 5.64 -10.76
CA LEU A 31 -3.28 4.70 -9.64
C LEU A 31 -2.93 5.44 -8.34
N SER A 32 -2.12 6.49 -8.40
CA SER A 32 -1.85 7.33 -7.24
C SER A 32 -3.11 7.98 -6.70
N LYS A 33 -3.96 8.48 -7.60
CA LYS A 33 -5.26 9.06 -7.21
C LYS A 33 -6.16 8.01 -6.56
N ALA A 34 -6.23 6.81 -7.14
CA ALA A 34 -7.04 5.72 -6.59
C ALA A 34 -6.57 5.33 -5.19
N ILE A 35 -5.26 5.18 -4.98
CA ILE A 35 -4.69 4.87 -3.68
C ILE A 35 -5.07 5.94 -2.65
N SER A 36 -4.97 7.21 -3.04
CA SER A 36 -5.29 8.33 -2.16
C SER A 36 -6.78 8.35 -1.78
N ILE A 37 -7.66 8.09 -2.73
CA ILE A 37 -9.11 8.04 -2.50
C ILE A 37 -9.46 6.89 -1.56
N GLU A 38 -8.94 5.68 -1.82
CA GLU A 38 -9.21 4.52 -0.98
C GLU A 38 -8.68 4.70 0.44
N SER A 39 -7.50 5.31 0.58
CA SER A 39 -6.96 5.65 1.90
C SER A 39 -7.85 6.62 2.65
N GLY A 40 -8.41 7.60 1.94
CA GLY A 40 -9.35 8.57 2.51
C GLY A 40 -10.66 7.92 2.95
N GLU A 41 -11.15 6.95 2.19
CA GLU A 41 -12.35 6.19 2.55
C GLU A 41 -12.16 5.40 3.84
N SER A 42 -10.98 4.81 4.05
CA SER A 42 -10.70 4.11 5.30
C SER A 42 -10.72 5.04 6.51
N LEU A 43 -10.36 6.31 6.31
CA LEU A 43 -10.38 7.32 7.36
C LEU A 43 -11.82 7.64 7.79
N GLU A 44 -12.77 7.59 6.87
CA GLU A 44 -14.19 7.83 7.17
C GLU A 44 -14.75 6.81 8.18
N ASP A 45 -14.21 5.61 8.21
CA ASP A 45 -14.65 4.57 9.17
C ASP A 45 -14.44 4.99 10.62
N PHE A 46 -13.53 5.93 10.86
CA PHE A 46 -13.18 6.42 12.19
C PHE A 46 -13.70 7.83 12.48
N LEU A 47 -14.49 8.40 11.56
CA LEU A 47 -14.91 9.80 11.63
C LEU A 47 -15.63 10.15 12.93
N TRP A 48 -16.52 9.29 13.38
CA TRP A 48 -17.36 9.53 14.56
C TRP A 48 -16.92 8.77 15.81
N ASP A 49 -16.19 7.67 15.63
CA ASP A 49 -15.79 6.82 16.76
C ASP A 49 -14.53 6.03 16.39
N GLU A 50 -13.44 6.33 17.05
CA GLU A 50 -12.16 5.65 16.82
C GLU A 50 -12.11 4.22 17.39
N GLU A 51 -12.99 3.88 18.32
CA GLU A 51 -12.99 2.58 18.99
C GLU A 51 -14.03 1.62 18.45
N ASN A 52 -15.20 2.12 18.05
CA ASN A 52 -16.32 1.30 17.59
C ASN A 52 -16.55 1.47 16.08
N TYR A 53 -15.57 1.03 15.32
CA TYR A 53 -15.64 1.08 13.85
C TYR A 53 -16.03 -0.28 13.27
N ASP A 54 -16.48 -0.29 12.03
CA ASP A 54 -16.79 -1.52 11.30
C ASP A 54 -15.49 -2.15 10.81
N LYS A 55 -15.01 -3.16 11.53
CA LYS A 55 -13.75 -3.84 11.21
C LYS A 55 -13.74 -4.47 9.83
N GLU A 56 -14.85 -5.08 9.41
CA GLU A 56 -14.93 -5.72 8.09
C GLU A 56 -14.76 -4.70 6.98
N HIS A 57 -15.39 -3.54 7.13
CA HIS A 57 -15.25 -2.44 6.16
C HIS A 57 -13.81 -1.92 6.09
N VAL A 58 -13.17 -1.76 7.24
CA VAL A 58 -11.76 -1.34 7.31
C VAL A 58 -10.86 -2.35 6.59
N LEU A 59 -11.12 -3.64 6.76
CA LEU A 59 -10.34 -4.69 6.09
C LEU A 59 -10.52 -4.66 4.58
N GLU A 60 -11.72 -4.40 4.10
CA GLU A 60 -11.99 -4.26 2.66
C GLU A 60 -11.26 -3.05 2.08
N GLU A 61 -11.29 -1.93 2.78
CA GLU A 61 -10.57 -0.71 2.37
C GLU A 61 -9.06 -0.94 2.33
N LEU A 62 -8.52 -1.63 3.33
CA LEU A 62 -7.11 -1.99 3.36
C LEU A 62 -6.74 -2.86 2.16
N ALA A 63 -7.59 -3.85 1.85
CA ALA A 63 -7.39 -4.72 0.70
C ALA A 63 -7.38 -3.92 -0.61
N ASP A 64 -8.31 -2.98 -0.77
CA ASP A 64 -8.38 -2.15 -1.98
C ASP A 64 -7.13 -1.28 -2.14
N VAL A 65 -6.62 -0.68 -1.06
CA VAL A 65 -5.37 0.08 -1.08
C VAL A 65 -4.22 -0.81 -1.56
N MET A 66 -4.11 -2.01 -1.03
CA MET A 66 -3.05 -2.95 -1.40
C MET A 66 -3.17 -3.42 -2.84
N ILE A 67 -4.38 -3.67 -3.31
CA ILE A 67 -4.63 -4.05 -4.71
C ILE A 67 -4.14 -2.96 -5.65
N TYR A 68 -4.47 -1.70 -5.38
CA TYR A 68 -3.98 -0.58 -6.19
C TYR A 68 -2.46 -0.43 -6.10
N CYS A 69 -1.85 -0.71 -4.95
CA CYS A 69 -0.39 -0.72 -4.82
C CYS A 69 0.24 -1.80 -5.71
N ILE A 70 -0.37 -2.97 -5.78
CA ILE A 70 0.09 -4.06 -6.66
C ILE A 70 -0.03 -3.63 -8.13
N HIS A 71 -1.15 -3.02 -8.52
CA HIS A 71 -1.31 -2.49 -9.88
C HIS A 71 -0.27 -1.42 -10.20
N MET A 72 0.03 -0.54 -9.24
CA MET A 72 1.06 0.49 -9.41
C MET A 72 2.44 -0.13 -9.64
N SER A 73 2.82 -1.12 -8.84
CA SER A 73 4.11 -1.80 -8.99
C SER A 73 4.22 -2.50 -10.36
N ASP A 74 3.13 -3.09 -10.81
CA ASP A 74 3.06 -3.72 -12.12
C ASP A 74 3.18 -2.69 -13.24
N CYS A 75 2.48 -1.59 -13.12
CA CYS A 75 2.53 -0.48 -14.07
C CYS A 75 3.94 0.09 -14.21
N LEU A 76 4.67 0.20 -13.11
CA LEU A 76 6.04 0.70 -13.08
C LEU A 76 7.09 -0.38 -13.36
N ASN A 77 6.64 -1.61 -13.56
CA ASN A 77 7.48 -2.78 -13.84
C ASN A 77 8.55 -3.01 -12.76
N VAL A 78 8.13 -2.96 -11.51
CA VAL A 78 8.99 -3.19 -10.35
C VAL A 78 8.41 -4.29 -9.47
N ASN A 79 9.27 -4.92 -8.65
CA ASN A 79 8.85 -5.92 -7.69
C ASN A 79 8.47 -5.21 -6.38
N LEU A 80 7.20 -5.32 -5.98
CA LEU A 80 6.68 -4.61 -4.81
C LEU A 80 7.42 -5.00 -3.53
N ILE A 81 7.67 -6.29 -3.32
CA ILE A 81 8.37 -6.77 -2.12
C ILE A 81 9.80 -6.23 -2.07
N GLU A 82 10.48 -6.19 -3.20
CA GLU A 82 11.83 -5.66 -3.28
C GLU A 82 11.88 -4.17 -2.90
N ILE A 83 10.97 -3.36 -3.43
CA ILE A 83 10.95 -1.93 -3.10
C ILE A 83 10.58 -1.69 -1.64
N ILE A 84 9.72 -2.53 -1.06
CA ILE A 84 9.40 -2.46 0.37
C ILE A 84 10.63 -2.76 1.20
N ASN A 85 11.34 -3.84 0.89
CA ASN A 85 12.56 -4.22 1.61
C ASN A 85 13.62 -3.13 1.53
N ASN A 86 13.83 -2.56 0.34
CA ASN A 86 14.78 -1.47 0.15
C ASN A 86 14.40 -0.23 0.98
N LYS A 87 13.12 0.08 1.05
CA LYS A 87 12.65 1.22 1.84
C LYS A 87 12.78 0.96 3.34
N MET A 88 12.53 -0.27 3.79
CA MET A 88 12.73 -0.64 5.18
C MET A 88 14.20 -0.48 5.60
N ASP A 89 15.13 -0.85 4.75
CA ASP A 89 16.55 -0.66 5.02
C ASP A 89 16.91 0.82 5.19
N LYS A 90 16.34 1.68 4.34
CA LYS A 90 16.52 3.13 4.46
C LYS A 90 15.92 3.67 5.75
N ASN A 91 14.74 3.17 6.12
CA ASN A 91 14.08 3.60 7.35
C ASN A 91 14.85 3.20 8.59
N GLU A 92 15.46 2.03 8.61
CA GLU A 92 16.31 1.60 9.72
C GLU A 92 17.48 2.55 9.93
N LYS A 93 18.06 3.07 8.84
CA LYS A 93 19.14 4.05 8.92
C LYS A 93 18.67 5.41 9.41
N LYS A 94 17.46 5.84 9.02
CA LYS A 94 16.86 7.12 9.44
C LYS A 94 16.43 7.08 10.90
N TYR A 95 15.99 5.93 11.37
CA TYR A 95 15.42 5.73 12.70
C TYR A 95 16.19 4.67 13.49
N PRO A 96 17.45 4.94 13.85
CA PRO A 96 18.23 3.99 14.65
C PRO A 96 17.56 3.78 16.02
N VAL A 97 17.57 2.54 16.49
CA VAL A 97 16.88 2.14 17.72
C VAL A 97 17.27 3.02 18.90
N GLU A 98 18.55 3.34 19.04
CA GLU A 98 19.10 4.12 20.14
C GLU A 98 18.46 5.51 20.25
N LYS A 99 18.05 6.08 19.11
CA LYS A 99 17.48 7.44 19.05
C LYS A 99 15.96 7.45 19.02
N CYS A 100 15.35 6.36 18.57
CA CYS A 100 13.92 6.33 18.22
C CYS A 100 13.06 5.56 19.21
N LYS A 101 13.65 4.69 20.01
CA LYS A 101 12.89 3.83 20.93
C LYS A 101 12.01 4.68 21.86
N GLY A 102 10.72 4.47 21.78
CA GLY A 102 9.75 5.19 22.60
C GLY A 102 9.44 6.60 22.12
N SER A 103 9.86 6.99 20.90
CA SER A 103 9.60 8.31 20.34
C SER A 103 8.97 8.22 18.95
N SER A 104 8.01 9.10 18.66
CA SER A 104 7.39 9.22 17.34
C SER A 104 7.92 10.42 16.53
N LYS A 105 9.00 11.04 16.97
CA LYS A 105 9.60 12.18 16.28
C LYS A 105 10.12 11.79 14.90
N LYS A 106 10.07 12.71 13.94
CA LYS A 106 10.67 12.49 12.63
C LYS A 106 12.19 12.42 12.74
N TYR A 107 12.83 11.72 11.80
CA TYR A 107 14.29 11.54 11.82
C TYR A 107 15.05 12.87 11.85
N THR A 108 14.48 13.94 11.31
CA THR A 108 15.07 15.29 11.32
C THR A 108 15.08 15.93 12.70
N GLU A 109 14.29 15.41 13.62
CA GLU A 109 14.15 15.92 14.99
C GLU A 109 14.89 15.06 16.04
N LEU A 110 15.53 14.01 15.61
CA LEU A 110 16.21 13.05 16.48
C LEU A 110 17.61 13.52 16.90
#